data_e58cf2f30588da9b6cb3ce702f5c4709
#
_entry.id   e58cf2f30588da9b6cb3ce702f5c4709
#
_cell.length_a   1.000
_cell.length_b   1.000
_cell.length_c   1.000
_cell.angle_alpha   90.00
_cell.angle_beta   90.00
_cell.angle_gamma   90.00
#
_symmetry.space_group_name_H-M   'P 1'
#
loop_
_entity.id
_entity.type
_entity.pdbx_description
1 polymer ?
#
loop_
_entity_poly.entity_id
_entity_poly.type
_entity_poly.pdbx_seq_one_letter_code
_entity_poly.pdbx_strand_id
1 'polypeptide(L)'
;NAVACKRCFSSLSVQLKQAGGGKIMTPKAAIADIPVGAKVMVGGFGLCGVPRTLLDEVVKRPELKDLDVYSNNLGTPGRGVGLLAREGRVRSITGSFLGGNREFGDQFFRGEVQLNLCPQGTFAERIRAGAAGIPAFYTPTGYGTAVHKGELVLKYEKKEGEEAKPVLISKPRESRRFGNRDFILEEAIYGDYALIHARKADEAGNLIFH
;
A
#
# COMPACT_ATOMS: atom_id res chain seq x y z
N ASN A 1 20.65 4.15 0.95
CA ASN A 1 20.41 3.85 -0.46
C ASN A 1 18.97 3.36 -0.61
N ALA A 2 18.18 4.05 -1.43
CA ALA A 2 16.82 3.68 -1.74
C ALA A 2 16.78 3.02 -3.12
N VAL A 3 16.05 1.91 -3.24
CA VAL A 3 15.92 1.16 -4.49
C VAL A 3 14.43 1.08 -4.85
N ALA A 4 14.08 1.45 -6.07
CA ALA A 4 12.78 1.19 -6.66
C ALA A 4 12.88 -0.08 -7.51
N CYS A 5 12.09 -1.11 -7.18
CA CYS A 5 12.03 -2.35 -7.92
C CYS A 5 10.81 -2.38 -8.84
N LYS A 6 11.05 -2.49 -10.15
CA LYS A 6 10.01 -2.71 -11.15
C LYS A 6 9.88 -4.19 -11.43
N ARG A 7 8.94 -4.88 -10.81
CA ARG A 7 8.34 -6.13 -11.32
C ARG A 7 7.22 -6.57 -10.40
N CYS A 8 5.99 -6.29 -10.79
CA CYS A 8 4.86 -7.13 -10.45
C CYS A 8 4.22 -7.58 -11.77
N PHE A 9 3.88 -8.85 -11.85
CA PHE A 9 3.36 -9.51 -13.03
C PHE A 9 2.03 -8.87 -13.48
N SER A 10 2.08 -8.08 -14.54
CA SER A 10 0.95 -7.93 -15.44
C SER A 10 1.35 -8.53 -16.79
N SER A 11 0.47 -9.31 -17.40
CA SER A 11 0.65 -9.98 -18.67
C SER A 11 0.64 -9.03 -19.89
N LEU A 12 1.01 -7.77 -19.70
CA LEU A 12 1.31 -6.86 -20.78
C LEU A 12 2.82 -6.68 -20.85
N SER A 13 3.38 -7.02 -21.99
CA SER A 13 4.75 -6.74 -22.39
C SER A 13 5.03 -5.24 -22.29
N VAL A 14 5.34 -4.76 -21.09
CA VAL A 14 5.96 -3.46 -20.91
C VAL A 14 7.38 -3.61 -21.46
N GLN A 15 7.59 -3.16 -22.67
CA GLN A 15 8.94 -2.94 -23.19
C GLN A 15 9.66 -2.02 -22.20
N LEU A 16 10.59 -2.60 -21.44
CA LEU A 16 11.56 -1.86 -20.64
C LEU A 16 12.34 -0.99 -21.64
N LYS A 17 11.91 0.27 -21.82
CA LYS A 17 12.82 1.28 -22.36
C LYS A 17 13.97 1.35 -21.39
N GLN A 18 15.10 0.78 -21.76
CA GLN A 18 16.38 1.04 -21.14
C GLN A 18 16.65 2.53 -21.36
N ALA A 19 16.27 3.38 -20.41
CA ALA A 19 16.97 4.63 -20.22
C ALA A 19 18.41 4.24 -19.89
N GLY A 20 19.33 4.55 -20.79
CA GLY A 20 20.74 4.15 -20.70
C GLY A 20 21.32 4.55 -19.34
N GLY A 21 21.70 3.55 -18.57
CA GLY A 21 22.24 3.70 -17.22
C GLY A 21 21.94 2.45 -16.39
N GLY A 22 22.89 1.98 -15.61
CA GLY A 22 22.75 0.84 -14.73
C GLY A 22 21.56 0.96 -13.76
N LYS A 23 21.30 -0.07 -12.95
CA LYS A 23 20.20 -0.07 -11.94
C LYS A 23 20.36 1.00 -10.85
N ILE A 24 21.54 1.59 -10.72
CA ILE A 24 21.82 2.69 -9.78
C ILE A 24 21.45 4.01 -10.45
N MET A 25 20.56 4.77 -9.82
CA MET A 25 20.10 6.05 -10.32
C MET A 25 19.78 7.02 -9.17
N THR A 26 19.60 8.29 -9.49
CA THR A 26 19.17 9.26 -8.49
C THR A 26 17.74 8.98 -8.01
N PRO A 27 17.37 9.35 -6.77
CA PRO A 27 16.01 9.18 -6.28
C PRO A 27 14.94 9.81 -7.19
N LYS A 28 15.24 11.00 -7.74
CA LYS A 28 14.38 11.69 -8.71
C LYS A 28 14.15 10.86 -9.97
N ALA A 29 15.22 10.29 -10.54
CA ALA A 29 15.11 9.43 -11.72
C ALA A 29 14.37 8.12 -11.43
N ALA A 30 14.54 7.57 -10.21
CA ALA A 30 13.93 6.32 -9.80
C ALA A 30 12.39 6.37 -9.72
N ILE A 31 11.82 7.57 -9.47
CA ILE A 31 10.37 7.76 -9.37
C ILE A 31 9.76 8.46 -10.59
N ALA A 32 10.59 8.81 -11.58
CA ALA A 32 10.16 9.66 -12.70
C ALA A 32 9.05 9.06 -13.55
N ASP A 33 8.98 7.75 -13.65
CA ASP A 33 8.04 7.01 -14.47
C ASP A 33 6.80 6.49 -13.70
N ILE A 34 6.65 6.83 -12.41
CA ILE A 34 5.43 6.50 -11.66
C ILE A 34 4.27 7.33 -12.23
N PRO A 35 3.22 6.70 -12.78
CA PRO A 35 2.08 7.43 -13.31
C PRO A 35 1.08 7.82 -12.21
N VAL A 36 0.19 8.75 -12.54
CA VAL A 36 -1.02 9.03 -11.75
C VAL A 36 -1.84 7.75 -11.60
N GLY A 37 -2.39 7.51 -10.42
CA GLY A 37 -3.22 6.33 -10.13
C GLY A 37 -2.45 5.03 -9.93
N ALA A 38 -1.11 5.07 -9.89
CA ALA A 38 -0.29 3.88 -9.67
C ALA A 38 -0.56 3.20 -8.32
N LYS A 39 -0.36 1.89 -8.28
CA LYS A 39 -0.36 1.07 -7.06
C LYS A 39 1.05 1.01 -6.50
N VAL A 40 1.28 1.71 -5.39
CA VAL A 40 2.61 1.89 -4.81
C VAL A 40 2.71 1.18 -3.47
N MET A 41 3.61 0.20 -3.39
CA MET A 41 3.97 -0.47 -2.15
C MET A 41 5.06 0.33 -1.43
N VAL A 42 4.87 0.66 -0.17
CA VAL A 42 5.83 1.43 0.63
C VAL A 42 6.28 0.58 1.82
N GLY A 43 7.56 0.23 1.82
CA GLY A 43 8.17 -0.54 2.91
C GLY A 43 8.28 0.25 4.21
N GLY A 44 8.50 -0.47 5.28
CA GLY A 44 8.68 0.06 6.63
C GLY A 44 7.73 -0.58 7.65
N PHE A 45 8.10 -0.43 8.92
CA PHE A 45 7.29 -0.84 10.06
C PHE A 45 7.29 0.29 11.09
N GLY A 46 6.15 0.90 11.36
CA GLY A 46 6.09 2.18 12.06
C GLY A 46 6.81 3.26 11.22
N LEU A 47 7.83 3.87 11.80
CA LEU A 47 8.71 4.81 11.11
C LEU A 47 10.09 4.21 10.76
N CYS A 48 10.34 2.94 11.13
CA CYS A 48 11.59 2.27 10.82
C CYS A 48 11.57 1.71 9.39
N GLY A 49 12.68 1.82 8.67
CA GLY A 49 12.81 1.29 7.31
C GLY A 49 11.96 1.96 6.23
N VAL A 50 11.40 3.13 6.52
CA VAL A 50 10.63 3.92 5.54
C VAL A 50 11.58 4.54 4.50
N PRO A 51 11.28 4.43 3.19
CA PRO A 51 12.11 4.97 2.11
C PRO A 51 11.92 6.50 1.97
N ARG A 52 12.30 7.26 3.00
CA ARG A 52 12.03 8.70 3.13
C ARG A 52 12.45 9.50 1.91
N THR A 53 13.68 9.29 1.42
CA THR A 53 14.21 10.04 0.28
C THR A 53 13.33 9.87 -0.98
N LEU A 54 12.81 8.67 -1.23
CA LEU A 54 11.90 8.44 -2.36
C LEU A 54 10.54 9.11 -2.13
N LEU A 55 10.00 9.07 -0.91
CA LEU A 55 8.74 9.74 -0.58
C LEU A 55 8.86 11.25 -0.71
N ASP A 56 9.98 11.84 -0.28
CA ASP A 56 10.27 13.28 -0.46
C ASP A 56 10.31 13.66 -1.96
N GLU A 57 10.85 12.80 -2.82
CA GLU A 57 10.83 13.04 -4.28
C GLU A 57 9.42 12.87 -4.88
N VAL A 58 8.62 11.92 -4.42
CA VAL A 58 7.20 11.77 -4.84
C VAL A 58 6.43 13.05 -4.55
N VAL A 59 6.62 13.64 -3.37
CA VAL A 59 5.93 14.88 -2.97
C VAL A 59 6.30 16.08 -3.85
N LYS A 60 7.54 16.15 -4.32
CA LYS A 60 7.99 17.22 -5.24
C LYS A 60 7.33 17.17 -6.63
N ARG A 61 6.56 16.11 -6.91
CA ARG A 61 5.81 15.93 -8.16
C ARG A 61 4.32 16.21 -7.92
N PRO A 62 3.85 17.45 -8.06
CA PRO A 62 2.45 17.83 -7.76
C PRO A 62 1.44 17.12 -8.66
N GLU A 63 1.84 16.73 -9.87
CA GLU A 63 1.02 15.95 -10.80
C GLU A 63 0.80 14.50 -10.34
N LEU A 64 1.69 13.97 -9.50
CA LEU A 64 1.61 12.58 -9.04
C LEU A 64 0.62 12.47 -7.89
N LYS A 65 -0.59 12.05 -8.21
CA LYS A 65 -1.75 11.93 -7.31
C LYS A 65 -2.56 10.66 -7.59
N ASP A 66 -3.63 10.50 -6.82
CA ASP A 66 -4.57 9.38 -6.90
C ASP A 66 -3.89 8.01 -6.70
N LEU A 67 -2.81 7.97 -5.93
CA LEU A 67 -2.07 6.73 -5.66
C LEU A 67 -2.88 5.77 -4.79
N ASP A 68 -2.84 4.48 -5.14
CA ASP A 68 -3.25 3.40 -4.26
C ASP A 68 -2.01 2.91 -3.49
N VAL A 69 -1.97 3.21 -2.21
CA VAL A 69 -0.80 2.95 -1.37
C VAL A 69 -0.99 1.69 -0.54
N TYR A 70 0.01 0.82 -0.55
CA TYR A 70 0.07 -0.39 0.27
C TYR A 70 1.23 -0.26 1.25
N SER A 71 0.94 -0.15 2.53
CA SER A 71 1.97 0.00 3.57
C SER A 71 1.51 -0.60 4.90
N ASN A 72 2.44 -1.20 5.63
CA ASN A 72 2.15 -1.72 6.96
C ASN A 72 1.51 -0.67 7.87
N ASN A 73 2.00 0.56 7.81
CA ASN A 73 1.64 1.64 8.72
C ASN A 73 1.33 2.93 7.92
N LEU A 74 0.34 3.68 8.39
CA LEU A 74 -0.07 4.93 7.76
C LEU A 74 0.80 6.13 8.16
N GLY A 75 1.93 5.86 8.80
CA GLY A 75 2.85 6.90 9.25
C GLY A 75 2.29 7.75 10.39
N THR A 76 2.92 8.89 10.60
CA THR A 76 2.48 9.95 11.48
C THR A 76 2.31 11.24 10.68
N PRO A 77 1.70 12.29 11.22
CA PRO A 77 1.56 13.56 10.51
C PRO A 77 2.89 14.01 9.88
N GLY A 78 2.91 14.13 8.54
CA GLY A 78 4.09 14.57 7.77
C GLY A 78 5.29 13.61 7.76
N ARG A 79 5.13 12.35 8.17
CA ARG A 79 6.21 11.34 8.13
C ARG A 79 5.74 10.02 7.57
N GLY A 80 6.64 9.32 6.87
CA GLY A 80 6.31 8.07 6.20
C GLY A 80 5.19 8.27 5.18
N VAL A 81 4.26 7.31 5.09
CA VAL A 81 3.09 7.42 4.20
C VAL A 81 2.19 8.60 4.58
N GLY A 82 2.20 9.05 5.85
CA GLY A 82 1.45 10.23 6.29
C GLY A 82 1.86 11.52 5.55
N LEU A 83 3.09 11.59 5.04
CA LEU A 83 3.52 12.69 4.17
C LEU A 83 2.73 12.72 2.85
N LEU A 84 2.56 11.56 2.20
CA LEU A 84 1.79 11.46 0.95
C LEU A 84 0.32 11.81 1.15
N ALA A 85 -0.26 11.38 2.26
CA ALA A 85 -1.65 11.68 2.60
C ALA A 85 -1.85 13.18 2.84
N ARG A 86 -0.97 13.83 3.64
CA ARG A 86 -1.01 15.28 3.89
C ARG A 86 -0.98 16.08 2.59
N GLU A 87 -0.15 15.67 1.64
CA GLU A 87 0.01 16.35 0.35
C GLU A 87 -1.07 15.96 -0.69
N GLY A 88 -2.13 15.24 -0.26
CA GLY A 88 -3.24 14.86 -1.14
C GLY A 88 -2.84 13.94 -2.30
N ARG A 89 -1.81 13.08 -2.10
CA ARG A 89 -1.32 12.17 -3.14
C ARG A 89 -2.06 10.84 -3.16
N VAL A 90 -2.80 10.52 -2.09
CA VAL A 90 -3.37 9.20 -1.83
C VAL A 90 -4.86 9.18 -2.14
N ARG A 91 -5.29 8.28 -3.03
CA ARG A 91 -6.68 7.94 -3.27
C ARG A 91 -7.17 6.87 -2.30
N SER A 92 -6.38 5.82 -2.15
CA SER A 92 -6.68 4.72 -1.23
C SER A 92 -5.42 4.23 -0.52
N ILE A 93 -5.60 3.72 0.69
CA ILE A 93 -4.53 3.06 1.41
C ILE A 93 -5.00 1.71 1.95
N THR A 94 -4.17 0.70 1.78
CA THR A 94 -4.31 -0.62 2.41
C THR A 94 -3.17 -0.82 3.39
N GLY A 95 -3.50 -1.09 4.65
CA GLY A 95 -2.50 -1.26 5.69
C GLY A 95 -3.04 -1.95 6.92
N SER A 96 -2.17 -2.17 7.90
CA SER A 96 -2.50 -2.93 9.11
C SER A 96 -2.70 -2.05 10.33
N PHE A 97 -2.16 -0.84 10.32
CA PHE A 97 -2.14 0.01 11.51
C PHE A 97 -2.26 1.49 11.15
N LEU A 98 -3.32 2.11 11.63
CA LEU A 98 -3.57 3.56 11.48
C LEU A 98 -2.61 4.42 12.29
N GLY A 99 -2.11 3.87 13.40
CA GLY A 99 -1.27 4.62 14.33
C GLY A 99 -1.98 5.81 14.95
N GLY A 100 -1.17 6.76 15.42
CA GLY A 100 -1.65 8.06 15.92
C GLY A 100 -1.80 9.13 14.84
N ASN A 101 -1.99 8.76 13.56
CA ASN A 101 -2.11 9.72 12.47
C ASN A 101 -3.53 10.31 12.41
N ARG A 102 -3.77 11.33 13.23
CA ARG A 102 -5.06 12.03 13.29
C ARG A 102 -5.40 12.72 11.97
N GLU A 103 -4.43 13.32 11.29
CA GLU A 103 -4.65 13.97 9.98
C GLU A 103 -5.27 13.00 8.97
N PHE A 104 -4.76 11.76 8.94
CA PHE A 104 -5.31 10.73 8.07
C PHE A 104 -6.72 10.30 8.51
N GLY A 105 -6.95 10.17 9.81
CA GLY A 105 -8.28 9.89 10.36
C GLY A 105 -9.29 10.95 9.93
N ASP A 106 -8.94 12.23 10.05
CA ASP A 106 -9.79 13.34 9.64
C ASP A 106 -10.06 13.33 8.12
N GLN A 107 -9.05 13.05 7.28
CA GLN A 107 -9.22 12.89 5.83
C GLN A 107 -10.18 11.73 5.50
N PHE A 108 -10.05 10.62 6.20
CA PHE A 108 -10.94 9.47 6.02
C PHE A 108 -12.39 9.81 6.34
N PHE A 109 -12.65 10.47 7.48
CA PHE A 109 -14.00 10.89 7.85
C PHE A 109 -14.55 12.02 6.96
N ARG A 110 -13.71 12.85 6.35
CA ARG A 110 -14.13 13.79 5.32
C ARG A 110 -14.38 13.17 3.95
N GLY A 111 -14.07 11.87 3.78
CA GLY A 111 -14.26 11.16 2.51
C GLY A 111 -13.17 11.44 1.46
N GLU A 112 -12.07 12.06 1.84
CA GLU A 112 -10.97 12.42 0.94
C GLU A 112 -10.14 11.19 0.53
N VAL A 113 -10.06 10.17 1.40
CA VAL A 113 -9.26 8.97 1.18
C VAL A 113 -10.04 7.71 1.52
N GLN A 114 -9.79 6.63 0.78
CA GLN A 114 -10.30 5.30 1.09
C GLN A 114 -9.32 4.54 1.98
N LEU A 115 -9.83 3.83 3.00
CA LEU A 115 -9.04 3.03 3.93
C LEU A 115 -9.45 1.55 3.87
N ASN A 116 -8.47 0.67 3.62
CA ASN A 116 -8.64 -0.77 3.67
C ASN A 116 -7.76 -1.34 4.79
N LEU A 117 -8.35 -1.65 5.94
CA LEU A 117 -7.63 -2.30 7.04
C LEU A 117 -7.52 -3.80 6.80
N CYS A 118 -6.31 -4.32 6.99
CA CYS A 118 -5.98 -5.72 6.80
C CYS A 118 -5.08 -6.19 7.95
N PRO A 119 -5.32 -7.36 8.56
CA PRO A 119 -4.42 -7.89 9.57
C PRO A 119 -2.99 -8.04 9.04
N GLN A 120 -1.98 -7.73 9.86
CA GLN A 120 -0.60 -7.61 9.41
C GLN A 120 -0.05 -8.85 8.71
N GLY A 121 -0.24 -10.04 9.28
CA GLY A 121 0.20 -11.28 8.65
C GLY A 121 -0.51 -11.55 7.33
N THR A 122 -1.81 -11.27 7.27
CA THR A 122 -2.61 -11.38 6.05
C THR A 122 -2.13 -10.38 5.00
N PHE A 123 -1.84 -9.13 5.38
CA PHE A 123 -1.29 -8.11 4.48
C PHE A 123 0.03 -8.56 3.83
N ALA A 124 0.98 -9.05 4.65
CA ALA A 124 2.25 -9.57 4.17
C ALA A 124 2.07 -10.78 3.23
N GLU A 125 1.20 -11.71 3.59
CA GLU A 125 0.92 -12.90 2.77
C GLU A 125 0.21 -12.55 1.46
N ARG A 126 -0.70 -11.60 1.45
CA ARG A 126 -1.36 -11.10 0.23
C ARG A 126 -0.34 -10.52 -0.76
N ILE A 127 0.67 -9.78 -0.28
CA ILE A 127 1.77 -9.27 -1.12
C ILE A 127 2.63 -10.41 -1.63
N ARG A 128 3.00 -11.38 -0.75
CA ARG A 128 3.77 -12.56 -1.13
C ARG A 128 3.03 -13.40 -2.18
N ALA A 129 1.73 -13.63 -2.00
CA ALA A 129 0.89 -14.36 -2.94
C ALA A 129 0.90 -13.69 -4.32
N GLY A 130 0.73 -12.37 -4.39
CA GLY A 130 0.77 -11.61 -5.63
C GLY A 130 2.10 -11.75 -6.35
N ALA A 131 3.22 -11.68 -5.62
CA ALA A 131 4.55 -11.87 -6.19
C ALA A 131 4.80 -13.30 -6.67
N ALA A 132 4.15 -14.30 -6.04
CA ALA A 132 4.27 -15.72 -6.38
C ALA A 132 3.28 -16.19 -7.47
N GLY A 133 2.41 -15.31 -7.97
CA GLY A 133 1.36 -15.67 -8.93
C GLY A 133 0.20 -16.47 -8.31
N ILE A 134 0.05 -16.44 -6.99
CA ILE A 134 -1.05 -17.08 -6.26
C ILE A 134 -2.18 -16.05 -6.14
N PRO A 135 -3.34 -16.25 -6.78
CA PRO A 135 -4.40 -15.23 -6.83
C PRO A 135 -5.10 -14.99 -5.50
N ALA A 136 -5.19 -16.03 -4.66
CA ALA A 136 -5.86 -15.99 -3.36
C ALA A 136 -5.39 -17.14 -2.48
N PHE A 137 -5.63 -17.04 -1.18
CA PHE A 137 -5.33 -18.08 -0.20
C PHE A 137 -6.32 -18.05 0.96
N TYR A 138 -6.42 -19.14 1.70
CA TYR A 138 -7.23 -19.21 2.90
C TYR A 138 -6.39 -18.96 4.16
N THR A 139 -6.90 -18.12 5.07
CA THR A 139 -6.29 -17.84 6.37
C THR A 139 -7.33 -17.89 7.49
N PRO A 140 -6.99 -18.39 8.68
CA PRO A 140 -7.90 -18.33 9.81
C PRO A 140 -7.98 -16.96 10.44
N THR A 141 -7.02 -16.05 10.12
CA THR A 141 -6.97 -14.71 10.68
C THR A 141 -8.14 -13.85 10.21
N GLY A 142 -8.88 -13.30 11.15
CA GLY A 142 -10.05 -12.46 10.86
C GLY A 142 -11.37 -13.22 10.73
N TYR A 143 -11.37 -14.56 10.76
CA TYR A 143 -12.61 -15.32 10.78
C TYR A 143 -13.54 -14.90 11.95
N GLY A 144 -14.82 -14.71 11.67
CA GLY A 144 -15.82 -14.29 12.67
C GLY A 144 -15.82 -12.80 13.03
N THR A 145 -14.85 -12.02 12.54
CA THR A 145 -14.74 -10.57 12.79
C THR A 145 -15.43 -9.74 11.70
N ALA A 146 -15.43 -8.41 11.86
CA ALA A 146 -15.90 -7.46 10.86
C ALA A 146 -15.19 -7.60 9.49
N VAL A 147 -13.93 -8.08 9.48
CA VAL A 147 -13.19 -8.40 8.25
C VAL A 147 -13.89 -9.51 7.48
N HIS A 148 -14.26 -10.61 8.17
CA HIS A 148 -14.98 -11.74 7.56
C HIS A 148 -16.38 -11.33 7.10
N LYS A 149 -17.11 -10.62 7.97
CA LYS A 149 -18.52 -10.27 7.74
C LYS A 149 -18.74 -9.18 6.71
N GLY A 150 -17.68 -8.46 6.30
CA GLY A 150 -17.82 -7.36 5.36
C GLY A 150 -18.42 -6.10 5.98
N GLU A 151 -18.08 -5.82 7.24
CA GLU A 151 -18.65 -4.72 8.02
C GLU A 151 -17.69 -3.54 8.15
N LEU A 152 -16.52 -3.58 7.49
CA LEU A 152 -15.56 -2.48 7.55
C LEU A 152 -15.99 -1.34 6.63
N VAL A 153 -16.12 -0.13 7.18
CA VAL A 153 -16.29 1.07 6.37
C VAL A 153 -14.98 1.38 5.67
N LEU A 154 -15.01 1.43 4.34
CA LEU A 154 -13.84 1.70 3.49
C LEU A 154 -13.77 3.16 3.06
N LYS A 155 -14.91 3.84 2.97
CA LYS A 155 -14.98 5.26 2.59
C LYS A 155 -16.21 5.92 3.17
N TYR A 156 -16.03 7.15 3.63
CA TYR A 156 -17.12 8.06 3.99
C TYR A 156 -17.37 9.09 2.88
N GLU A 157 -18.53 9.69 2.89
CA GLU A 157 -18.85 10.95 2.23
C GLU A 157 -19.30 11.94 3.30
N LYS A 158 -18.80 13.15 3.23
CA LYS A 158 -19.20 14.23 4.12
C LYS A 158 -19.59 15.43 3.28
N LYS A 159 -20.84 15.87 3.41
CA LYS A 159 -21.33 17.13 2.85
C LYS A 159 -21.20 18.22 3.90
N GLU A 160 -21.12 19.46 3.43
CA GLU A 160 -21.03 20.63 4.31
C GLU A 160 -22.25 20.70 5.24
N GLY A 161 -22.01 20.82 6.56
CA GLY A 161 -23.07 20.84 7.56
C GLY A 161 -23.69 19.49 7.92
N GLU A 162 -23.27 18.38 7.29
CA GLU A 162 -23.77 17.03 7.60
C GLU A 162 -22.74 16.18 8.35
N GLU A 163 -23.23 15.15 9.04
CA GLU A 163 -22.37 14.10 9.58
C GLU A 163 -21.83 13.20 8.43
N ALA A 164 -20.64 12.67 8.65
CA ALA A 164 -20.03 11.74 7.68
C ALA A 164 -20.84 10.44 7.57
N LYS A 165 -21.20 10.04 6.35
CA LYS A 165 -21.98 8.82 6.09
C LYS A 165 -21.10 7.78 5.36
N PRO A 166 -21.15 6.49 5.76
CA PRO A 166 -20.48 5.43 5.02
C PRO A 166 -21.05 5.31 3.60
N VAL A 167 -20.19 5.36 2.58
CA VAL A 167 -20.58 5.19 1.17
C VAL A 167 -19.97 3.95 0.52
N LEU A 168 -18.93 3.40 1.13
CA LEU A 168 -18.32 2.15 0.70
C LEU A 168 -18.04 1.29 1.92
N ILE A 169 -18.58 0.06 1.90
CA ILE A 169 -18.39 -0.94 2.96
C ILE A 169 -17.74 -2.16 2.33
N SER A 170 -16.90 -2.87 3.08
CA SER A 170 -16.24 -4.08 2.61
C SER A 170 -17.25 -5.18 2.27
N LYS A 171 -16.87 -6.10 1.37
CA LYS A 171 -17.68 -7.26 1.07
C LYS A 171 -17.36 -8.40 2.06
N PRO A 172 -18.34 -9.27 2.39
CA PRO A 172 -18.06 -10.49 3.12
C PRO A 172 -17.00 -11.35 2.40
N ARG A 173 -16.14 -12.00 3.17
CA ARG A 173 -15.17 -12.96 2.66
C ARG A 173 -15.80 -14.35 2.57
N GLU A 174 -15.53 -15.06 1.48
CA GLU A 174 -15.83 -16.49 1.41
C GLU A 174 -15.15 -17.20 2.58
N SER A 175 -15.83 -18.15 3.22
CA SER A 175 -15.25 -18.98 4.27
C SER A 175 -15.31 -20.45 3.94
N ARG A 176 -14.29 -21.18 4.38
CA ARG A 176 -14.21 -22.64 4.21
C ARG A 176 -13.59 -23.30 5.42
N ARG A 177 -14.13 -24.47 5.77
CA ARG A 177 -13.59 -25.29 6.85
C ARG A 177 -12.55 -26.28 6.33
N PHE A 178 -11.39 -26.28 6.98
CA PHE A 178 -10.33 -27.25 6.74
C PHE A 178 -10.00 -27.96 8.06
N GLY A 179 -10.24 -29.27 8.10
CA GLY A 179 -10.13 -30.05 9.34
C GLY A 179 -11.12 -29.54 10.40
N ASN A 180 -10.59 -29.11 11.54
CA ASN A 180 -11.39 -28.61 12.67
C ASN A 180 -11.39 -27.08 12.79
N ARG A 181 -10.90 -26.34 11.78
CA ARG A 181 -10.74 -24.89 11.82
C ARG A 181 -11.36 -24.22 10.61
N ASP A 182 -11.93 -23.03 10.84
CA ASP A 182 -12.54 -22.21 9.79
C ASP A 182 -11.55 -21.16 9.30
N PHE A 183 -11.62 -20.86 8.00
CA PHE A 183 -10.73 -19.96 7.28
C PHE A 183 -11.55 -19.02 6.42
N ILE A 184 -10.98 -17.86 6.10
CA ILE A 184 -11.52 -16.92 5.13
C ILE A 184 -10.59 -16.79 3.92
N LEU A 185 -11.18 -16.54 2.75
CA LEU A 185 -10.46 -16.31 1.52
C LEU A 185 -9.94 -14.85 1.48
N GLU A 186 -8.64 -14.68 1.22
CA GLU A 186 -8.02 -13.40 1.00
C GLU A 186 -7.35 -13.36 -0.37
N GLU A 187 -7.66 -12.33 -1.15
CA GLU A 187 -7.10 -12.13 -2.47
C GLU A 187 -5.69 -11.52 -2.40
N ALA A 188 -4.86 -11.85 -3.37
CA ALA A 188 -3.52 -11.30 -3.50
C ALA A 188 -3.52 -9.77 -3.69
N ILE A 189 -2.42 -9.13 -3.29
CA ILE A 189 -2.16 -7.72 -3.57
C ILE A 189 -1.10 -7.63 -4.67
N TYR A 190 -1.42 -6.86 -5.72
CA TYR A 190 -0.52 -6.55 -6.82
C TYR A 190 -0.17 -5.07 -6.79
N GLY A 191 1.13 -4.75 -6.85
CA GLY A 191 1.61 -3.38 -6.95
C GLY A 191 2.35 -3.15 -8.25
N ASP A 192 2.34 -1.91 -8.73
CA ASP A 192 3.07 -1.49 -9.92
C ASP A 192 4.50 -1.08 -9.57
N TYR A 193 4.68 -0.49 -8.38
CA TYR A 193 5.96 0.01 -7.86
C TYR A 193 6.13 -0.38 -6.40
N ALA A 194 7.39 -0.60 -5.98
CA ALA A 194 7.76 -0.81 -4.59
C ALA A 194 8.87 0.18 -4.19
N LEU A 195 8.60 0.99 -3.18
CA LEU A 195 9.57 1.91 -2.57
C LEU A 195 10.10 1.26 -1.30
N ILE A 196 11.39 0.93 -1.30
CA ILE A 196 12.03 0.13 -0.23
C ILE A 196 13.27 0.84 0.27
N HIS A 197 13.50 0.80 1.57
CA HIS A 197 14.74 1.20 2.23
C HIS A 197 15.55 -0.04 2.62
N ALA A 198 16.77 -0.14 2.13
CA ALA A 198 17.72 -1.18 2.50
C ALA A 198 19.01 -0.56 3.06
N ARG A 199 19.72 -1.30 3.91
CA ARG A 199 21.02 -0.88 4.44
C ARG A 199 22.09 -0.84 3.35
N LYS A 200 22.10 -1.87 2.47
CA LYS A 200 23.02 -1.99 1.33
C LYS A 200 22.29 -2.52 0.11
N ALA A 201 22.75 -2.12 -1.05
CA ALA A 201 22.32 -2.65 -2.34
C ALA A 201 23.55 -2.82 -3.24
N ASP A 202 23.55 -3.82 -4.08
CA ASP A 202 24.53 -3.98 -5.15
C ASP A 202 23.99 -3.52 -6.51
N GLU A 203 24.83 -3.51 -7.53
CA GLU A 203 24.46 -3.11 -8.89
C GLU A 203 23.50 -4.12 -9.56
N ALA A 204 23.46 -5.36 -9.07
CA ALA A 204 22.52 -6.38 -9.54
C ALA A 204 21.10 -6.20 -8.96
N GLY A 205 20.97 -5.35 -7.90
CA GLY A 205 19.72 -5.08 -7.22
C GLY A 205 19.44 -6.01 -6.05
N ASN A 206 20.44 -6.74 -5.55
CA ASN A 206 20.31 -7.47 -4.30
C ASN A 206 20.33 -6.51 -3.13
N LEU A 207 19.49 -6.79 -2.11
CA LEU A 207 19.31 -5.92 -0.96
C LEU A 207 19.70 -6.64 0.33
N ILE A 208 20.37 -5.92 1.22
CA ILE A 208 20.61 -6.36 2.59
C ILE A 208 19.84 -5.40 3.51
N PHE A 209 18.92 -5.97 4.23
CA PHE A 209 18.19 -5.28 5.31
C PHE A 209 18.97 -5.35 6.63
N HIS A 210 18.47 -4.71 7.66
CA HIS A 210 19.14 -4.69 8.96
C HIS A 210 19.02 -6.01 9.66
#